data_b9c9da0b311e1b5d2969ec7c1416a67a
#
_entry.id   b9c9da0b311e1b5d2969ec7c1416a67a
#
_cell.length_a   1.000
_cell.length_b   1.000
_cell.length_c   1.000
_cell.angle_alpha   90.00
_cell.angle_beta   90.00
_cell.angle_gamma   90.00
#
_symmetry.space_group_name_H-M   'P 1'
#
loop_
_entity.id
_entity.type
_entity.pdbx_description
1 polymer ?
#
loop_
_entity_poly.entity_id
_entity_poly.type
_entity_poly.pdbx_seq_one_letter_code
_entity_poly.pdbx_strand_id
1 'polypeptide(L)'
;MDDDKPQRPLADVLAEVEGWEPDTVAVGVTDPTGTLATHGPVEQVLALTSVTKPLAAYAILVAVQDGIVALDEPVEVDSANDGITVRHLLAHASGLPMDEGGGVTTVGEKRIYSNWGFDVLGQLVSERVDLPFDDHLDVEVLTPLGMTDTRLDGSPAHAGEGTVTDLLAFARELLDPQLLEPDLFDAATRPVFAELEGVVPGFGRQQPNPWGLGFEVRGDKDPHWTGGRHAPETFGHFGASGSFLWVDPSRDLAAVVLADQDFGRWAKEAWPAFNDAILAAAP
;
A
#
# COMPACT_ATOMS: atom_id res chain seq x y z
N MET A 1 -20.18 -17.21 26.15
CA MET A 1 -19.80 -16.71 27.47
C MET A 1 -18.30 -16.90 27.58
N ASP A 2 -17.55 -15.91 27.08
CA ASP A 2 -16.07 -15.82 27.21
C ASP A 2 -15.62 -14.34 27.12
N ASP A 3 -16.47 -13.41 27.62
CA ASP A 3 -16.33 -11.94 27.48
C ASP A 3 -15.62 -11.27 28.66
N ASP A 4 -14.88 -11.99 29.49
CA ASP A 4 -14.25 -11.44 30.70
C ASP A 4 -12.74 -11.65 30.78
N LYS A 5 -12.05 -11.78 29.65
CA LYS A 5 -10.60 -11.65 29.65
C LYS A 5 -10.26 -10.16 29.49
N PRO A 6 -9.41 -9.61 30.39
CA PRO A 6 -8.96 -8.24 30.21
C PRO A 6 -8.32 -8.09 28.84
N GLN A 7 -8.73 -7.03 28.11
CA GLN A 7 -8.14 -6.66 26.83
C GLN A 7 -6.63 -6.50 27.02
N ARG A 8 -5.83 -7.16 26.19
CA ARG A 8 -4.37 -7.02 26.25
C ARG A 8 -4.00 -5.57 25.87
N PRO A 9 -3.04 -4.95 26.59
CA PRO A 9 -2.53 -3.66 26.16
C PRO A 9 -1.95 -3.72 24.74
N LEU A 10 -2.20 -2.70 23.93
CA LEU A 10 -1.70 -2.65 22.55
C LEU A 10 -0.16 -2.76 22.50
N ALA A 11 0.54 -2.12 23.45
CA ALA A 11 2.00 -2.22 23.56
C ALA A 11 2.49 -3.68 23.74
N ASP A 12 1.77 -4.50 24.50
CA ASP A 12 2.12 -5.91 24.71
C ASP A 12 1.87 -6.74 23.43
N VAL A 13 0.90 -6.36 22.63
CA VAL A 13 0.66 -6.97 21.32
C VAL A 13 1.80 -6.61 20.36
N LEU A 14 2.19 -5.34 20.29
CA LEU A 14 3.26 -4.90 19.40
C LEU A 14 4.61 -5.55 19.74
N ALA A 15 4.88 -5.84 21.00
CA ALA A 15 6.09 -6.53 21.43
C ALA A 15 6.20 -7.98 20.90
N GLU A 16 5.12 -8.58 20.38
CA GLU A 16 5.17 -9.93 19.76
C GLU A 16 6.12 -10.00 18.56
N VAL A 17 6.40 -8.86 17.91
CA VAL A 17 7.35 -8.80 16.78
C VAL A 17 8.78 -9.20 17.17
N GLU A 18 9.14 -9.12 18.45
CA GLU A 18 10.44 -9.60 18.96
C GLU A 18 10.65 -11.12 18.75
N GLY A 19 9.56 -11.86 18.61
CA GLY A 19 9.57 -13.29 18.34
C GLY A 19 9.60 -13.66 16.86
N TRP A 20 9.62 -12.69 15.95
CA TRP A 20 9.65 -12.94 14.52
C TRP A 20 11.06 -13.29 14.01
N GLU A 21 11.15 -13.81 12.79
CA GLU A 21 12.44 -14.22 12.20
C GLU A 21 13.39 -13.05 11.83
N PRO A 22 12.92 -11.87 11.35
CA PRO A 22 13.80 -10.75 11.02
C PRO A 22 14.64 -10.28 12.20
N ASP A 23 15.87 -9.83 11.93
CA ASP A 23 16.76 -9.23 12.93
C ASP A 23 16.25 -7.86 13.40
N THR A 24 15.61 -7.12 12.48
CA THR A 24 15.02 -5.81 12.74
C THR A 24 13.56 -5.79 12.34
N VAL A 25 12.69 -5.49 13.30
CA VAL A 25 11.27 -5.20 13.06
C VAL A 25 10.89 -3.94 13.84
N ALA A 26 10.27 -3.01 13.14
CA ALA A 26 9.64 -1.84 13.73
C ALA A 26 8.15 -1.83 13.41
N VAL A 27 7.30 -1.49 14.36
CA VAL A 27 5.86 -1.47 14.20
C VAL A 27 5.26 -0.24 14.85
N GLY A 28 4.22 0.30 14.23
CA GLY A 28 3.41 1.38 14.79
C GLY A 28 1.94 1.25 14.42
N VAL A 29 1.10 1.73 15.32
CA VAL A 29 -0.36 1.80 15.15
C VAL A 29 -0.82 3.22 15.42
N THR A 30 -1.73 3.72 14.59
CA THR A 30 -2.27 5.08 14.65
C THR A 30 -3.77 5.08 14.42
N ASP A 31 -4.42 6.10 14.97
CA ASP A 31 -5.74 6.58 14.57
C ASP A 31 -5.64 7.98 13.93
N PRO A 32 -6.73 8.63 13.51
CA PRO A 32 -6.68 9.99 12.94
C PRO A 32 -6.11 11.04 13.90
N THR A 33 -6.15 10.79 15.22
CA THR A 33 -5.75 11.77 16.25
C THR A 33 -4.25 11.69 16.59
N GLY A 34 -3.60 10.56 16.27
CA GLY A 34 -2.17 10.37 16.53
C GLY A 34 -1.74 8.93 16.70
N THR A 35 -0.45 8.75 16.98
CA THR A 35 0.15 7.44 17.21
C THR A 35 -0.35 6.85 18.53
N LEU A 36 -0.93 5.66 18.48
CA LEU A 36 -1.46 4.95 19.66
C LEU A 36 -0.38 4.17 20.39
N ALA A 37 0.47 3.47 19.65
CA ALA A 37 1.60 2.71 20.20
C ALA A 37 2.64 2.43 19.11
N THR A 38 3.89 2.23 19.54
CA THR A 38 4.99 1.81 18.68
C THR A 38 5.86 0.78 19.40
N HIS A 39 6.61 -0.04 18.64
CA HIS A 39 7.61 -0.95 19.17
C HIS A 39 8.75 -1.14 18.17
N GLY A 40 9.98 -1.38 18.67
CA GLY A 40 11.19 -1.52 17.86
C GLY A 40 11.80 -0.20 17.43
N PRO A 41 12.77 -0.22 16.50
CA PRO A 41 13.51 0.97 16.07
C PRO A 41 12.73 1.78 15.02
N VAL A 42 11.66 2.49 15.44
CA VAL A 42 10.70 3.18 14.56
C VAL A 42 11.29 4.32 13.74
N GLU A 43 12.46 4.84 14.11
CA GLU A 43 13.20 5.86 13.37
C GLU A 43 14.26 5.26 12.43
N GLN A 44 14.40 3.94 12.39
CA GLN A 44 15.34 3.31 11.48
C GLN A 44 14.79 3.30 10.06
N VAL A 45 15.58 3.81 9.12
CA VAL A 45 15.26 3.75 7.68
C VAL A 45 15.41 2.31 7.20
N LEU A 46 14.34 1.77 6.63
CA LEU A 46 14.26 0.43 6.06
C LEU A 46 13.67 0.48 4.65
N ALA A 47 13.97 -0.55 3.84
CA ALA A 47 13.43 -0.66 2.48
C ALA A 47 11.90 -0.90 2.53
N LEU A 48 11.14 -0.07 1.83
CA LEU A 48 9.69 -0.20 1.71
C LEU A 48 9.28 -1.27 0.71
N THR A 49 10.12 -1.53 -0.29
CA THR A 49 9.80 -2.36 -1.44
C THR A 49 8.41 -1.99 -1.99
N SER A 50 7.47 -2.91 -2.13
CA SER A 50 6.16 -2.59 -2.71
C SER A 50 5.25 -1.72 -1.85
N VAL A 51 5.58 -1.45 -0.57
CA VAL A 51 4.90 -0.40 0.21
C VAL A 51 5.19 1.01 -0.35
N THR A 52 6.14 1.15 -1.27
CA THR A 52 6.35 2.36 -2.09
C THR A 52 5.14 2.70 -2.97
N LYS A 53 4.42 1.67 -3.48
CA LYS A 53 3.31 1.90 -4.43
C LYS A 53 2.17 2.78 -3.89
N PRO A 54 1.68 2.61 -2.65
CA PRO A 54 0.75 3.56 -2.04
C PRO A 54 1.23 5.02 -2.07
N LEU A 55 2.48 5.28 -1.72
CA LEU A 55 3.06 6.62 -1.76
C LEU A 55 3.11 7.16 -3.19
N ALA A 56 3.62 6.37 -4.13
CA ALA A 56 3.69 6.74 -5.53
C ALA A 56 2.29 6.96 -6.14
N ALA A 57 1.33 6.07 -5.84
CA ALA A 57 -0.06 6.23 -6.28
C ALA A 57 -0.67 7.52 -5.74
N TYR A 58 -0.39 7.87 -4.50
CA TYR A 58 -0.89 9.09 -3.88
C TYR A 58 -0.37 10.35 -4.60
N ALA A 59 0.92 10.40 -4.91
CA ALA A 59 1.52 11.50 -5.70
C ALA A 59 0.93 11.57 -7.13
N ILE A 60 0.67 10.43 -7.77
CA ILE A 60 0.01 10.38 -9.08
C ILE A 60 -1.44 10.89 -8.97
N LEU A 61 -2.15 10.57 -7.89
CA LEU A 61 -3.51 11.06 -7.65
C LEU A 61 -3.54 12.57 -7.39
N VAL A 62 -2.53 13.14 -6.75
CA VAL A 62 -2.36 14.60 -6.66
C VAL A 62 -2.22 15.21 -8.05
N ALA A 63 -1.38 14.62 -8.93
CA ALA A 63 -1.27 15.07 -10.32
C ALA A 63 -2.59 14.93 -11.11
N VAL A 64 -3.43 13.93 -10.78
CA VAL A 64 -4.79 13.82 -11.34
C VAL A 64 -5.69 14.95 -10.84
N GLN A 65 -5.68 15.24 -9.55
CA GLN A 65 -6.44 16.32 -8.94
C GLN A 65 -6.10 17.69 -9.55
N ASP A 66 -4.82 17.92 -9.81
CA ASP A 66 -4.32 19.16 -10.39
C ASP A 66 -4.55 19.24 -11.92
N GLY A 67 -5.13 18.21 -12.52
CA GLY A 67 -5.40 18.15 -13.95
C GLY A 67 -4.16 17.99 -14.84
N ILE A 68 -3.05 17.56 -14.26
CA ILE A 68 -1.79 17.29 -14.97
C ILE A 68 -1.92 16.02 -15.82
N VAL A 69 -2.55 14.99 -15.25
CA VAL A 69 -2.93 13.75 -15.92
C VAL A 69 -4.41 13.45 -15.65
N ALA A 70 -5.07 12.66 -16.49
CA ALA A 70 -6.44 12.23 -16.28
C ALA A 70 -6.51 10.71 -16.07
N LEU A 71 -7.37 10.23 -15.14
CA LEU A 71 -7.50 8.79 -14.89
C LEU A 71 -7.82 7.97 -16.13
N ASP A 72 -8.62 8.52 -17.05
CA ASP A 72 -9.08 7.83 -18.25
C ASP A 72 -8.34 8.26 -19.51
N GLU A 73 -7.24 9.04 -19.40
CA GLU A 73 -6.41 9.34 -20.57
C GLU A 73 -5.65 8.10 -21.03
N PRO A 74 -5.52 7.90 -22.35
CA PRO A 74 -4.74 6.82 -22.92
C PRO A 74 -3.25 6.98 -22.58
N VAL A 75 -2.61 5.87 -22.24
CA VAL A 75 -1.16 5.79 -22.02
C VAL A 75 -0.57 4.85 -23.06
N GLU A 76 0.33 5.36 -23.89
CA GLU A 76 1.05 4.56 -24.86
C GLU A 76 2.20 3.82 -24.16
N VAL A 77 2.23 2.50 -24.32
CA VAL A 77 3.30 1.64 -23.77
C VAL A 77 3.83 0.79 -24.92
N ASP A 78 5.11 0.89 -25.19
CA ASP A 78 5.76 0.13 -26.27
C ASP A 78 5.48 -1.37 -26.12
N SER A 79 5.10 -2.01 -27.23
CA SER A 79 4.79 -3.44 -27.31
C SER A 79 3.61 -3.92 -26.46
N ALA A 80 2.79 -3.01 -25.90
CA ALA A 80 1.57 -3.31 -25.16
C ALA A 80 0.32 -3.14 -26.05
N ASN A 81 -0.83 -3.58 -25.49
CA ASN A 81 -2.12 -3.42 -26.16
C ASN A 81 -2.60 -1.96 -26.11
N ASP A 82 -3.36 -1.55 -27.15
CA ASP A 82 -4.06 -0.28 -27.13
C ASP A 82 -5.11 -0.23 -26.00
N GLY A 83 -5.39 1.00 -25.54
CA GLY A 83 -6.48 1.25 -24.58
C GLY A 83 -6.08 1.17 -23.10
N ILE A 84 -4.79 1.09 -22.81
CA ILE A 84 -4.30 1.28 -21.44
C ILE A 84 -4.57 2.72 -21.02
N THR A 85 -5.03 2.92 -19.80
CA THR A 85 -5.22 4.25 -19.19
C THR A 85 -4.49 4.33 -17.84
N VAL A 86 -4.32 5.55 -17.31
CA VAL A 86 -3.77 5.77 -15.95
C VAL A 86 -4.51 4.92 -14.92
N ARG A 87 -5.85 4.86 -15.00
CA ARG A 87 -6.70 4.02 -14.14
C ARG A 87 -6.34 2.53 -14.24
N HIS A 88 -6.10 2.01 -15.43
CA HIS A 88 -5.72 0.60 -15.62
C HIS A 88 -4.37 0.30 -14.99
N LEU A 89 -3.40 1.21 -15.11
CA LEU A 89 -2.06 1.05 -14.52
C LEU A 89 -2.13 1.07 -12.99
N LEU A 90 -2.76 2.09 -12.40
CA LEU A 90 -2.93 2.21 -10.94
C LEU A 90 -3.66 0.99 -10.34
N ALA A 91 -4.65 0.46 -11.05
CA ALA A 91 -5.46 -0.68 -10.58
C ALA A 91 -4.88 -2.05 -10.98
N HIS A 92 -3.68 -2.14 -11.55
CA HIS A 92 -3.10 -3.40 -12.05
C HIS A 92 -4.00 -4.15 -13.05
N ALA A 93 -4.75 -3.43 -13.85
CA ALA A 93 -5.68 -3.95 -14.85
C ALA A 93 -5.23 -3.68 -16.29
N SER A 94 -4.00 -3.20 -16.48
CA SER A 94 -3.44 -2.84 -17.79
C SER A 94 -3.07 -4.03 -18.67
N GLY A 95 -2.96 -5.23 -18.10
CA GLY A 95 -2.44 -6.41 -18.79
C GLY A 95 -0.92 -6.46 -18.90
N LEU A 96 -0.20 -5.46 -18.38
CA LEU A 96 1.25 -5.48 -18.31
C LEU A 96 1.73 -6.55 -17.32
N PRO A 97 2.84 -7.26 -17.63
CA PRO A 97 3.44 -8.21 -16.70
C PRO A 97 4.08 -7.50 -15.49
N MET A 98 4.59 -8.28 -14.53
CA MET A 98 5.24 -7.74 -13.34
C MET A 98 6.37 -6.79 -13.70
N ASP A 99 7.25 -7.20 -14.62
CA ASP A 99 8.38 -6.42 -15.06
C ASP A 99 8.41 -6.34 -16.60
N GLU A 100 9.09 -5.33 -17.15
CA GLU A 100 9.24 -5.14 -18.59
C GLU A 100 9.85 -6.38 -19.27
N GLY A 101 9.38 -6.67 -20.49
CA GLY A 101 9.86 -7.81 -21.28
C GLY A 101 9.11 -9.13 -21.07
N GLY A 102 8.16 -9.18 -20.17
CA GLY A 102 7.22 -10.30 -20.01
C GLY A 102 6.09 -10.30 -21.05
N GLY A 103 5.25 -11.34 -21.01
CA GLY A 103 4.08 -11.44 -21.90
C GLY A 103 2.96 -10.48 -21.49
N VAL A 104 2.48 -9.67 -22.43
CA VAL A 104 1.35 -8.76 -22.24
C VAL A 104 0.03 -9.50 -22.48
N THR A 105 -0.99 -9.22 -21.69
CA THR A 105 -2.36 -9.75 -21.84
C THR A 105 -3.35 -8.62 -22.15
N THR A 106 -4.59 -8.97 -22.46
CA THR A 106 -5.62 -7.99 -22.78
C THR A 106 -5.93 -7.05 -21.61
N VAL A 107 -6.05 -5.75 -21.88
CA VAL A 107 -6.45 -4.73 -20.90
C VAL A 107 -7.80 -5.09 -20.29
N GLY A 108 -7.92 -5.02 -18.98
CA GLY A 108 -9.17 -5.28 -18.24
C GLY A 108 -9.59 -6.75 -18.19
N GLU A 109 -8.77 -7.71 -18.65
CA GLU A 109 -9.10 -9.14 -18.62
C GLU A 109 -8.84 -9.76 -17.23
N LYS A 110 -7.72 -9.38 -16.62
CA LYS A 110 -7.27 -9.92 -15.32
C LYS A 110 -6.56 -8.85 -14.50
N ARG A 111 -6.50 -9.08 -13.21
CA ARG A 111 -5.64 -8.33 -12.31
C ARG A 111 -4.23 -8.91 -12.35
N ILE A 112 -3.31 -8.19 -12.97
CA ILE A 112 -1.89 -8.58 -13.07
C ILE A 112 -1.05 -7.54 -12.34
N TYR A 113 -0.52 -7.93 -11.19
CA TYR A 113 0.37 -7.09 -10.42
C TYR A 113 1.60 -6.68 -11.26
N SER A 114 1.83 -5.38 -11.42
CA SER A 114 2.84 -4.85 -12.35
C SER A 114 3.68 -3.75 -11.69
N ASN A 115 4.98 -3.97 -11.59
CA ASN A 115 5.96 -2.93 -11.30
C ASN A 115 6.11 -2.01 -12.51
N TRP A 116 6.20 -2.61 -13.70
CA TRP A 116 6.33 -1.87 -14.96
C TRP A 116 5.22 -0.84 -15.14
N GLY A 117 3.98 -1.16 -14.75
CA GLY A 117 2.87 -0.20 -14.80
C GLY A 117 3.11 1.04 -13.93
N PHE A 118 3.75 0.90 -12.78
CA PHE A 118 4.12 2.02 -11.92
C PHE A 118 5.31 2.81 -12.47
N ASP A 119 6.29 2.14 -13.11
CA ASP A 119 7.39 2.83 -13.80
C ASP A 119 6.88 3.70 -14.96
N VAL A 120 5.92 3.18 -15.74
CA VAL A 120 5.23 3.94 -16.80
C VAL A 120 4.49 5.14 -16.22
N LEU A 121 3.78 4.99 -15.10
CA LEU A 121 3.09 6.09 -14.44
C LEU A 121 4.05 7.17 -13.92
N GLY A 122 5.15 6.76 -13.28
CA GLY A 122 6.18 7.68 -12.82
C GLY A 122 6.81 8.47 -13.96
N GLN A 123 7.13 7.80 -15.07
CA GLN A 123 7.63 8.48 -16.28
C GLN A 123 6.60 9.47 -16.84
N LEU A 124 5.33 9.05 -16.99
CA LEU A 124 4.26 9.91 -17.51
C LEU A 124 4.12 11.20 -16.67
N VAL A 125 4.07 11.08 -15.35
CA VAL A 125 3.94 12.23 -14.46
C VAL A 125 5.18 13.10 -14.56
N SER A 126 6.39 12.53 -14.51
CA SER A 126 7.66 13.29 -14.66
C SER A 126 7.70 14.12 -15.94
N GLU A 127 7.29 13.54 -17.07
CA GLU A 127 7.25 14.24 -18.36
C GLU A 127 6.22 15.39 -18.37
N ARG A 128 5.11 15.24 -17.65
CA ARG A 128 4.05 16.25 -17.60
C ARG A 128 4.37 17.41 -16.67
N VAL A 129 5.05 17.15 -15.55
CA VAL A 129 5.44 18.19 -14.58
C VAL A 129 6.82 18.80 -14.87
N ASP A 130 7.58 18.22 -15.80
CA ASP A 130 8.98 18.59 -16.11
C ASP A 130 9.89 18.51 -14.86
N LEU A 131 9.67 17.46 -14.03
CA LEU A 131 10.36 17.20 -12.78
C LEU A 131 10.55 15.69 -12.58
N PRO A 132 11.69 15.21 -12.06
CA PRO A 132 11.84 13.81 -11.66
C PRO A 132 10.71 13.36 -10.72
N PHE A 133 10.26 12.09 -10.84
CA PHE A 133 9.12 11.60 -10.07
C PHE A 133 9.39 11.57 -8.55
N ASP A 134 10.62 11.30 -8.14
CA ASP A 134 11.05 11.36 -6.76
C ASP A 134 10.92 12.78 -6.18
N ASP A 135 11.33 13.81 -6.94
CA ASP A 135 11.13 15.21 -6.56
C ASP A 135 9.63 15.57 -6.50
N HIS A 136 8.82 15.07 -7.45
CA HIS A 136 7.36 15.27 -7.42
C HIS A 136 6.74 14.62 -6.18
N LEU A 137 7.11 13.37 -5.86
CA LEU A 137 6.66 12.68 -4.65
C LEU A 137 7.05 13.46 -3.39
N ASP A 138 8.28 13.98 -3.33
CA ASP A 138 8.73 14.76 -2.18
C ASP A 138 7.93 16.05 -1.99
N VAL A 139 7.71 16.80 -3.06
CA VAL A 139 6.98 18.08 -3.02
C VAL A 139 5.50 17.88 -2.69
N GLU A 140 4.86 16.89 -3.28
CA GLU A 140 3.41 16.73 -3.20
C GLU A 140 2.95 15.86 -2.02
N VAL A 141 3.82 15.01 -1.48
CA VAL A 141 3.43 14.06 -0.43
C VAL A 141 4.37 14.10 0.78
N LEU A 142 5.68 13.84 0.57
CA LEU A 142 6.57 13.63 1.71
C LEU A 142 6.78 14.91 2.54
N THR A 143 7.08 16.02 1.89
CA THR A 143 7.26 17.32 2.56
C THR A 143 5.98 17.82 3.24
N PRO A 144 4.79 17.84 2.60
CA PRO A 144 3.54 18.23 3.27
C PRO A 144 3.19 17.39 4.50
N LEU A 145 3.50 16.09 4.48
CA LEU A 145 3.24 15.18 5.60
C LEU A 145 4.38 15.16 6.65
N GLY A 146 5.47 15.88 6.40
CA GLY A 146 6.63 15.92 7.31
C GLY A 146 7.44 14.62 7.35
N MET A 147 7.42 13.85 6.27
CA MET A 147 8.11 12.54 6.14
C MET A 147 9.57 12.76 5.75
N THR A 148 10.37 13.26 6.67
CA THR A 148 11.74 13.74 6.42
C THR A 148 12.80 12.66 6.24
N ASP A 149 12.50 11.44 6.68
CA ASP A 149 13.39 10.27 6.62
C ASP A 149 12.91 9.24 5.57
N THR A 150 11.92 9.63 4.76
CA THR A 150 11.41 8.83 3.63
C THR A 150 11.89 9.42 2.32
N ARG A 151 12.34 8.56 1.39
CA ARG A 151 12.77 8.97 0.05
C ARG A 151 12.49 7.89 -0.98
N LEU A 152 12.43 8.30 -2.23
CA LEU A 152 12.41 7.42 -3.39
C LEU A 152 13.75 7.57 -4.14
N ASP A 153 14.48 6.46 -4.34
CA ASP A 153 15.71 6.45 -5.11
C ASP A 153 15.61 5.36 -6.19
N GLY A 154 14.87 5.64 -7.25
CA GLY A 154 14.66 4.72 -8.36
C GLY A 154 13.18 4.48 -8.70
N SER A 155 12.79 3.20 -8.89
CA SER A 155 11.46 2.82 -9.35
C SER A 155 10.34 3.21 -8.35
N PRO A 156 9.28 3.91 -8.80
CA PRO A 156 8.10 4.20 -8.00
C PRO A 156 7.33 2.94 -7.59
N ALA A 157 7.68 1.80 -8.16
CA ALA A 157 7.08 0.54 -7.80
C ALA A 157 7.65 -0.06 -6.50
N HIS A 158 8.93 0.20 -6.16
CA HIS A 158 9.58 -0.55 -5.07
C HIS A 158 10.85 0.05 -4.47
N ALA A 159 11.34 1.20 -4.96
CA ALA A 159 12.64 1.74 -4.54
C ALA A 159 12.54 2.75 -3.39
N GLY A 160 11.42 2.84 -2.71
CA GLY A 160 11.24 3.67 -1.52
C GLY A 160 11.98 3.11 -0.30
N GLU A 161 12.50 4.01 0.50
CA GLU A 161 13.05 3.75 1.83
C GLU A 161 12.40 4.73 2.82
N GLY A 162 12.20 4.33 4.06
CA GLY A 162 11.57 5.18 5.05
C GLY A 162 11.52 4.58 6.45
N THR A 163 10.90 5.31 7.37
CA THR A 163 10.75 4.93 8.78
C THR A 163 9.30 4.59 9.11
N VAL A 164 9.08 3.87 10.21
CA VAL A 164 7.71 3.65 10.72
C VAL A 164 7.08 4.99 11.11
N THR A 165 7.84 5.90 11.71
CA THR A 165 7.34 7.23 12.10
C THR A 165 6.77 8.00 10.92
N ASP A 166 7.48 8.05 9.80
CA ASP A 166 7.01 8.72 8.59
C ASP A 166 5.79 8.01 7.99
N LEU A 167 5.84 6.69 7.89
CA LEU A 167 4.69 5.94 7.35
C LEU A 167 3.44 6.03 8.23
N LEU A 168 3.58 6.28 9.53
CA LEU A 168 2.43 6.59 10.40
C LEU A 168 1.83 7.97 10.07
N ALA A 169 2.64 8.95 9.64
CA ALA A 169 2.10 10.21 9.14
C ALA A 169 1.30 10.00 7.85
N PHE A 170 1.84 9.21 6.91
CA PHE A 170 1.09 8.82 5.71
C PHE A 170 -0.17 7.99 6.03
N ALA A 171 -0.10 7.07 6.99
CA ALA A 171 -1.26 6.30 7.43
C ALA A 171 -2.38 7.18 8.01
N ARG A 172 -2.03 8.27 8.73
CA ARG A 172 -3.02 9.26 9.21
C ARG A 172 -3.64 10.04 8.06
N GLU A 173 -2.85 10.42 7.06
CA GLU A 173 -3.38 11.02 5.82
C GLU A 173 -4.37 10.07 5.13
N LEU A 174 -4.11 8.77 5.12
CA LEU A 174 -5.03 7.77 4.55
C LEU A 174 -6.29 7.54 5.42
N LEU A 175 -6.27 7.89 6.70
CA LEU A 175 -7.43 7.84 7.59
C LEU A 175 -8.29 9.11 7.50
N ASP A 176 -7.65 10.28 7.35
CA ASP A 176 -8.31 11.59 7.28
C ASP A 176 -7.59 12.47 6.23
N PRO A 177 -7.90 12.26 4.91
CA PRO A 177 -7.15 12.87 3.82
C PRO A 177 -7.29 14.38 3.78
N GLN A 178 -6.13 15.08 3.71
CA GLN A 178 -6.03 16.51 3.60
C GLN A 178 -5.43 16.97 2.24
N LEU A 179 -4.64 16.11 1.59
CA LEU A 179 -3.98 16.42 0.32
C LEU A 179 -4.85 16.07 -0.88
N LEU A 180 -5.74 15.08 -0.75
CA LEU A 180 -6.68 14.69 -1.81
C LEU A 180 -8.11 15.10 -1.48
N GLU A 181 -8.83 15.56 -2.49
CA GLU A 181 -10.26 15.79 -2.39
C GLU A 181 -11.02 14.50 -2.06
N PRO A 182 -12.06 14.54 -1.21
CA PRO A 182 -12.75 13.35 -0.72
C PRO A 182 -13.26 12.41 -1.81
N ASP A 183 -13.80 12.93 -2.90
CA ASP A 183 -14.36 12.12 -4.01
C ASP A 183 -13.25 11.32 -4.73
N LEU A 184 -12.07 11.91 -4.89
CA LEU A 184 -10.94 11.24 -5.53
C LEU A 184 -10.32 10.19 -4.60
N PHE A 185 -10.19 10.52 -3.32
CA PHE A 185 -9.70 9.57 -2.31
C PHE A 185 -10.64 8.37 -2.18
N ASP A 186 -11.96 8.59 -2.11
CA ASP A 186 -12.97 7.54 -2.11
C ASP A 186 -12.86 6.63 -3.35
N ALA A 187 -12.66 7.22 -4.54
CA ALA A 187 -12.46 6.46 -5.77
C ALA A 187 -11.15 5.66 -5.75
N ALA A 188 -10.11 6.15 -5.07
CA ALA A 188 -8.82 5.49 -4.99
C ALA A 188 -8.82 4.29 -4.04
N THR A 189 -9.60 4.33 -2.96
CA THR A 189 -9.60 3.29 -1.91
C THR A 189 -10.73 2.28 -2.05
N ARG A 190 -11.65 2.46 -3.03
CA ARG A 190 -12.70 1.50 -3.37
C ARG A 190 -12.31 0.61 -4.56
N PRO A 191 -12.90 -0.60 -4.67
CA PRO A 191 -12.59 -1.50 -5.76
C PRO A 191 -12.87 -0.91 -7.14
N VAL A 192 -11.84 -0.84 -7.99
CA VAL A 192 -11.91 -0.48 -9.41
C VAL A 192 -11.81 -1.77 -10.23
N PHE A 193 -12.64 -1.95 -11.26
CA PHE A 193 -12.74 -3.22 -11.99
C PHE A 193 -12.96 -4.40 -11.02
N ALA A 194 -14.02 -4.32 -10.23
CA ALA A 194 -14.23 -5.13 -9.02
C ALA A 194 -14.28 -6.64 -9.26
N GLU A 195 -14.72 -7.10 -10.45
CA GLU A 195 -14.85 -8.51 -10.83
C GLU A 195 -13.55 -9.19 -11.24
N LEU A 196 -12.47 -8.44 -11.44
CA LEU A 196 -11.23 -9.02 -11.94
C LEU A 196 -10.65 -10.02 -10.95
N GLU A 197 -10.34 -11.21 -11.44
CA GLU A 197 -9.54 -12.19 -10.73
C GLU A 197 -8.05 -11.88 -10.87
N GLY A 198 -7.25 -12.39 -9.95
CA GLY A 198 -5.80 -12.23 -9.99
C GLY A 198 -5.09 -13.06 -8.93
N VAL A 199 -3.80 -12.87 -8.83
CA VAL A 199 -2.95 -13.53 -7.83
C VAL A 199 -2.46 -12.50 -6.82
N VAL A 200 -2.67 -12.79 -5.53
CA VAL A 200 -1.98 -12.09 -4.45
C VAL A 200 -0.70 -12.87 -4.14
N PRO A 201 0.47 -12.25 -4.28
CA PRO A 201 1.75 -12.92 -4.06
C PRO A 201 1.79 -13.61 -2.69
N GLY A 202 2.12 -14.91 -2.67
CA GLY A 202 2.17 -15.71 -1.45
C GLY A 202 0.81 -16.21 -0.91
N PHE A 203 -0.32 -15.66 -1.36
CA PHE A 203 -1.68 -16.00 -0.91
C PHE A 203 -2.55 -16.63 -2.02
N GLY A 204 -2.00 -16.76 -3.24
CA GLY A 204 -2.64 -17.50 -4.33
C GLY A 204 -3.66 -16.69 -5.13
N ARG A 205 -4.46 -17.43 -5.92
CA ARG A 205 -5.48 -16.85 -6.79
C ARG A 205 -6.69 -16.41 -5.96
N GLN A 206 -7.15 -15.21 -6.24
CA GLN A 206 -8.34 -14.61 -5.65
C GLN A 206 -9.36 -14.28 -6.74
N GLN A 207 -10.64 -14.49 -6.43
CA GLN A 207 -11.74 -14.24 -7.37
C GLN A 207 -13.00 -13.78 -6.59
N PRO A 208 -13.28 -12.47 -6.58
CA PRO A 208 -12.48 -11.38 -7.17
C PRO A 208 -11.19 -11.11 -6.41
N ASN A 209 -10.29 -10.31 -7.04
CA ASN A 209 -9.11 -9.74 -6.42
C ASN A 209 -9.25 -8.19 -6.43
N PRO A 210 -10.01 -7.61 -5.49
CA PRO A 210 -10.28 -6.18 -5.48
C PRO A 210 -9.02 -5.34 -5.22
N TRP A 211 -8.93 -4.25 -5.98
CA TRP A 211 -7.93 -3.19 -5.86
C TRP A 211 -8.57 -1.84 -6.15
N GLY A 212 -8.11 -0.83 -5.46
CA GLY A 212 -8.35 0.56 -5.81
C GLY A 212 -7.29 1.11 -6.74
N LEU A 213 -7.05 2.42 -6.70
CA LEU A 213 -6.02 3.09 -7.49
C LEU A 213 -4.70 3.13 -6.70
N GLY A 214 -3.93 2.05 -6.80
CA GLY A 214 -2.64 1.89 -6.11
C GLY A 214 -2.71 1.20 -4.75
N PHE A 215 -3.89 0.86 -4.28
CA PHE A 215 -4.12 0.18 -3.00
C PHE A 215 -4.74 -1.20 -3.21
N GLU A 216 -4.19 -2.22 -2.57
CA GLU A 216 -4.88 -3.50 -2.46
C GLU A 216 -6.07 -3.34 -1.50
N VAL A 217 -7.26 -3.75 -1.91
CA VAL A 217 -8.45 -3.80 -1.05
C VAL A 217 -8.65 -5.24 -0.57
N ARG A 218 -8.86 -5.44 0.74
CA ARG A 218 -9.03 -6.76 1.31
C ARG A 218 -10.19 -7.52 0.68
N GLY A 219 -11.37 -6.94 0.64
CA GLY A 219 -12.58 -7.64 0.22
C GLY A 219 -12.81 -8.91 1.05
N ASP A 220 -13.27 -9.97 0.39
CA ASP A 220 -13.50 -11.27 1.00
C ASP A 220 -12.36 -12.27 0.73
N LYS A 221 -11.15 -11.78 0.45
CA LYS A 221 -9.99 -12.64 0.19
C LYS A 221 -9.66 -13.52 1.39
N ASP A 222 -9.47 -14.82 1.13
CA ASP A 222 -9.06 -15.80 2.12
C ASP A 222 -8.28 -16.95 1.42
N PRO A 223 -7.01 -17.20 1.79
CA PRO A 223 -6.23 -16.49 2.80
C PRO A 223 -5.79 -15.08 2.35
N HIS A 224 -5.51 -14.21 3.33
CA HIS A 224 -5.03 -12.85 3.11
C HIS A 224 -3.94 -12.46 4.14
N TRP A 225 -3.10 -11.48 3.80
CA TRP A 225 -2.02 -11.02 4.68
C TRP A 225 -2.51 -10.18 5.88
N THR A 226 -3.66 -9.53 5.77
CA THR A 226 -4.37 -8.98 6.94
C THR A 226 -5.06 -10.10 7.71
N GLY A 227 -5.52 -9.81 8.91
CA GLY A 227 -6.25 -10.79 9.71
C GLY A 227 -7.68 -11.06 9.26
N GLY A 228 -8.32 -12.06 9.85
CA GLY A 228 -9.71 -12.43 9.59
C GLY A 228 -10.74 -11.46 10.17
N ARG A 229 -10.32 -10.56 11.07
CA ARG A 229 -11.19 -9.57 11.73
C ARG A 229 -11.26 -8.23 11.04
N HIS A 230 -10.44 -8.01 10.01
CA HIS A 230 -10.45 -6.79 9.22
C HIS A 230 -11.73 -6.68 8.39
N ALA A 231 -12.23 -5.45 8.27
CA ALA A 231 -13.36 -5.15 7.42
C ALA A 231 -13.02 -5.38 5.93
N PRO A 232 -14.00 -5.72 5.08
CA PRO A 232 -13.77 -5.89 3.64
C PRO A 232 -13.20 -4.65 2.95
N GLU A 233 -13.50 -3.46 3.45
CA GLU A 233 -13.00 -2.17 2.98
C GLU A 233 -11.57 -1.84 3.42
N THR A 234 -10.96 -2.67 4.29
CA THR A 234 -9.55 -2.52 4.64
C THR A 234 -8.68 -2.51 3.38
N PHE A 235 -7.79 -1.54 3.29
CA PHE A 235 -6.90 -1.39 2.15
C PHE A 235 -5.45 -1.14 2.60
N GLY A 236 -4.51 -1.28 1.67
CA GLY A 236 -3.10 -1.06 1.95
C GLY A 236 -2.19 -1.79 0.98
N HIS A 237 -1.02 -2.15 1.42
CA HIS A 237 -0.06 -2.92 0.64
C HIS A 237 0.98 -3.62 1.53
N PHE A 238 1.54 -4.71 1.04
CA PHE A 238 2.72 -5.32 1.66
C PHE A 238 3.90 -5.36 0.68
N GLY A 239 5.10 -5.50 1.22
CA GLY A 239 6.34 -5.46 0.48
C GLY A 239 7.16 -6.74 0.60
N ALA A 240 8.03 -6.97 -0.39
CA ALA A 240 8.95 -8.11 -0.42
C ALA A 240 9.97 -8.08 0.73
N SER A 241 10.21 -6.91 1.36
CA SER A 241 11.06 -6.75 2.55
C SER A 241 10.43 -7.25 3.86
N GLY A 242 9.26 -7.90 3.81
CA GLY A 242 8.56 -8.30 5.03
C GLY A 242 7.84 -7.15 5.73
N SER A 243 7.53 -6.10 5.00
CA SER A 243 6.89 -4.88 5.48
C SER A 243 5.44 -4.78 5.03
N PHE A 244 4.59 -4.06 5.76
CA PHE A 244 3.23 -3.75 5.33
C PHE A 244 2.73 -2.44 5.91
N LEU A 245 1.72 -1.88 5.25
CA LEU A 245 0.86 -0.81 5.73
C LEU A 245 -0.59 -1.21 5.42
N TRP A 246 -1.47 -1.15 6.42
CA TRP A 246 -2.91 -1.28 6.22
C TRP A 246 -3.69 -0.18 6.94
N VAL A 247 -4.84 0.13 6.39
CA VAL A 247 -5.85 1.05 6.92
C VAL A 247 -7.17 0.32 6.98
N ASP A 248 -7.79 0.29 8.16
CA ASP A 248 -9.17 -0.20 8.37
C ASP A 248 -10.08 1.00 8.67
N PRO A 249 -10.76 1.57 7.66
CA PRO A 249 -11.57 2.77 7.82
C PRO A 249 -12.80 2.55 8.71
N SER A 250 -13.25 1.30 8.85
CA SER A 250 -14.40 1.00 9.73
C SER A 250 -14.09 1.13 11.22
N ARG A 251 -12.79 1.19 11.54
CA ARG A 251 -12.27 1.28 12.90
C ARG A 251 -11.44 2.53 13.15
N ASP A 252 -11.32 3.40 12.14
CA ASP A 252 -10.41 4.56 12.18
C ASP A 252 -8.99 4.16 12.62
N LEU A 253 -8.49 3.04 12.12
CA LEU A 253 -7.24 2.44 12.58
C LEU A 253 -6.32 2.09 11.42
N ALA A 254 -5.02 2.34 11.61
CA ALA A 254 -3.99 1.92 10.67
C ALA A 254 -2.77 1.36 11.38
N ALA A 255 -2.05 0.45 10.72
CA ALA A 255 -0.79 -0.06 11.22
C ALA A 255 0.27 -0.17 10.12
N VAL A 256 1.51 0.01 10.54
CA VAL A 256 2.72 -0.09 9.74
C VAL A 256 3.66 -1.06 10.40
N VAL A 257 4.22 -1.98 9.61
CA VAL A 257 5.37 -2.80 9.98
C VAL A 257 6.45 -2.64 8.93
N LEU A 258 7.67 -2.39 9.35
CA LEU A 258 8.87 -2.46 8.53
C LEU A 258 9.80 -3.52 9.08
N ALA A 259 10.40 -4.32 8.19
CA ALA A 259 11.33 -5.38 8.55
C ALA A 259 12.50 -5.46 7.56
N ASP A 260 13.57 -6.16 7.95
CA ASP A 260 14.79 -6.31 7.17
C ASP A 260 14.96 -7.73 6.59
N GLN A 261 13.89 -8.52 6.54
CA GLN A 261 13.91 -9.87 5.99
C GLN A 261 12.81 -10.08 4.95
N ASP A 262 13.16 -10.71 3.85
CA ASP A 262 12.23 -11.00 2.77
C ASP A 262 10.95 -11.68 3.25
N PHE A 263 9.82 -11.22 2.69
CA PHE A 263 8.52 -11.85 2.84
C PHE A 263 8.60 -13.33 2.50
N GLY A 264 8.15 -14.16 3.42
CA GLY A 264 8.24 -15.59 3.29
C GLY A 264 7.23 -16.35 4.12
N ARG A 265 7.60 -17.56 4.51
CA ARG A 265 6.75 -18.40 5.33
C ARG A 265 6.46 -17.76 6.70
N TRP A 266 7.46 -17.16 7.32
CA TRP A 266 7.35 -16.52 8.62
C TRP A 266 6.24 -15.43 8.62
N ALA A 267 6.24 -14.56 7.60
CA ALA A 267 5.27 -13.49 7.48
C ALA A 267 3.84 -14.03 7.29
N LYS A 268 3.67 -15.05 6.44
CA LYS A 268 2.36 -15.69 6.24
C LYS A 268 1.81 -16.36 7.50
N GLU A 269 2.68 -16.85 8.38
CA GLU A 269 2.28 -17.46 9.65
C GLU A 269 2.04 -16.41 10.74
N ALA A 270 2.83 -15.33 10.78
CA ALA A 270 2.77 -14.31 11.84
C ALA A 270 1.71 -13.23 11.59
N TRP A 271 1.63 -12.67 10.38
CA TRP A 271 0.88 -11.45 10.12
C TRP A 271 -0.63 -11.56 10.38
N PRO A 272 -1.37 -12.59 9.93
CA PRO A 272 -2.82 -12.61 10.10
C PRO A 272 -3.24 -12.60 11.58
N ALA A 273 -2.57 -13.38 12.42
CA ALA A 273 -2.87 -13.44 13.85
C ALA A 273 -2.46 -12.14 14.58
N PHE A 274 -1.32 -11.57 14.21
CA PHE A 274 -0.83 -10.32 14.76
C PHE A 274 -1.76 -9.14 14.41
N ASN A 275 -2.18 -9.03 13.17
CA ASN A 275 -3.11 -8.00 12.72
C ASN A 275 -4.47 -8.12 13.42
N ASP A 276 -4.99 -9.34 13.60
CA ASP A 276 -6.20 -9.58 14.40
C ASP A 276 -6.03 -9.21 15.89
N ALA A 277 -4.82 -9.41 16.44
CA ALA A 277 -4.51 -9.02 17.81
C ALA A 277 -4.43 -7.49 17.97
N ILE A 278 -3.88 -6.76 16.99
CA ILE A 278 -3.91 -5.28 16.97
C ILE A 278 -5.36 -4.79 17.00
N LEU A 279 -6.23 -5.31 16.12
CA LEU A 279 -7.65 -4.91 16.09
C LEU A 279 -8.41 -5.24 17.39
N ALA A 280 -7.97 -6.28 18.12
CA ALA A 280 -8.59 -6.65 19.40
C ALA A 280 -8.06 -5.81 20.57
N ALA A 281 -6.86 -5.23 20.46
CA ALA A 281 -6.19 -4.47 21.52
C ALA A 281 -6.31 -2.96 21.35
N ALA A 282 -6.59 -2.48 20.15
CA ALA A 282 -6.84 -1.06 19.90
C ALA A 282 -8.14 -0.60 20.58
N PRO A 283 -8.23 0.69 20.97
CA PRO A 283 -9.36 1.25 21.72
C PRO A 283 -10.67 1.22 20.94
#